data_c1ff4c83f86c50de592851a72785f3e0
#
_entry.id   c1ff4c83f86c50de592851a72785f3e0
#
_cell.length_a   1.000
_cell.length_b   1.000
_cell.length_c   1.000
_cell.angle_alpha   90.00
_cell.angle_beta   90.00
_cell.angle_gamma   90.00
#
_symmetry.space_group_name_H-M   'P 1'
#
loop_
_entity.id
_entity.type
_entity.pdbx_description
1 polymer ?
#
loop_
_entity_poly.entity_id
_entity_poly.type
_entity_poly.pdbx_seq_one_letter_code
_entity_poly.pdbx_strand_id
1 'polypeptide(L)'
;MTDYSGQGEALVGWLDSFWDSKGIITPEQFRCYSNDIVPLARFHKYTWQTDETFKAQIQVANYSDTTLITPTIWTLTDETGKLQQQGSREVPLSSGKVNQVDSLSVDLSEITSPGKYYLDVTISGTPYHNRWSIWVYPPYNMPQTNIIIHDKFDSTVISALEQGKKVLLVADQLGKKDNSTPLYFTPLFWSTSFFPGQSNTTLGAWIDKAHPAFSQFPTDNYTDWQWKEITQGRSFIINEHPQLHPIVQPVSDFHINDKLASIFECKVSKGKLLVCGYNLNLDSPVARQLKYSLLHYMT
;
A
#
# COMPACT_ATOMS: atom_id res chain seq x y z
N MET A 1 2.51 -12.16 -20.73
CA MET A 1 3.80 -12.47 -20.04
C MET A 1 3.60 -13.72 -19.21
N THR A 2 4.38 -14.75 -19.45
CA THR A 2 4.29 -16.06 -18.79
C THR A 2 5.61 -16.38 -18.11
N ASP A 3 5.59 -17.25 -17.09
CA ASP A 3 6.82 -17.79 -16.52
C ASP A 3 7.53 -18.66 -17.56
N TYR A 4 8.84 -18.66 -17.49
CA TYR A 4 9.65 -19.44 -18.41
C TYR A 4 9.90 -20.83 -17.84
N SER A 5 9.48 -21.89 -18.55
CA SER A 5 9.73 -23.25 -18.13
C SER A 5 11.23 -23.54 -18.13
N GLY A 6 11.82 -23.83 -16.98
CA GLY A 6 13.25 -24.03 -16.80
C GLY A 6 14.00 -22.90 -16.13
N GLN A 7 13.35 -21.77 -15.89
CA GLN A 7 13.83 -20.70 -15.01
C GLN A 7 13.21 -20.86 -13.61
N GLY A 8 13.76 -21.71 -12.78
CA GLY A 8 13.22 -21.96 -11.43
C GLY A 8 13.17 -20.75 -10.51
N GLU A 9 13.78 -19.63 -10.90
CA GLU A 9 13.94 -18.45 -10.02
C GLU A 9 13.20 -17.20 -10.52
N ALA A 10 12.68 -17.16 -11.75
CA ALA A 10 12.07 -15.96 -12.33
C ALA A 10 10.55 -16.12 -12.51
N LEU A 11 9.83 -16.20 -11.40
CA LEU A 11 8.38 -16.37 -11.35
C LEU A 11 7.66 -15.03 -11.55
N VAL A 12 7.85 -14.36 -12.68
CA VAL A 12 7.44 -12.97 -12.94
C VAL A 12 6.24 -12.82 -13.86
N GLY A 13 5.77 -13.92 -14.43
CA GLY A 13 4.63 -13.89 -15.34
C GLY A 13 3.29 -13.77 -14.61
N TRP A 14 2.26 -13.30 -15.32
CA TRP A 14 0.86 -13.38 -14.89
C TRP A 14 0.26 -14.76 -15.14
N LEU A 15 0.88 -15.51 -16.04
CA LEU A 15 0.58 -16.89 -16.37
C LEU A 15 1.74 -17.76 -15.90
N ASP A 16 1.46 -18.97 -15.51
CA ASP A 16 2.48 -19.96 -15.20
C ASP A 16 3.12 -20.53 -16.49
N SER A 17 4.04 -21.50 -16.35
CA SER A 17 4.73 -22.10 -17.49
C SER A 17 3.82 -22.97 -18.39
N PHE A 18 2.63 -23.28 -17.95
CA PHE A 18 1.60 -24.00 -18.72
C PHE A 18 0.56 -23.06 -19.34
N TRP A 19 0.73 -21.75 -19.19
CA TRP A 19 -0.17 -20.69 -19.65
C TRP A 19 -1.47 -20.58 -18.84
N ASP A 20 -1.52 -21.22 -17.69
CA ASP A 20 -2.63 -21.08 -16.76
C ASP A 20 -2.52 -19.78 -15.94
N SER A 21 -3.67 -19.20 -15.60
CA SER A 21 -3.71 -17.98 -14.81
C SER A 21 -3.25 -18.25 -13.37
N LYS A 22 -2.34 -17.43 -12.86
CA LYS A 22 -1.95 -17.43 -11.43
C LYS A 22 -2.97 -16.76 -10.53
N GLY A 23 -4.09 -16.27 -11.05
CA GLY A 23 -5.11 -15.55 -10.29
C GLY A 23 -4.68 -14.16 -9.77
N ILE A 24 -3.55 -13.63 -10.24
CA ILE A 24 -3.02 -12.33 -9.80
C ILE A 24 -3.80 -11.17 -10.43
N ILE A 25 -4.26 -11.37 -11.68
CA ILE A 25 -4.98 -10.37 -12.45
C ILE A 25 -5.98 -11.05 -13.38
N THR A 26 -7.15 -10.43 -13.59
CA THR A 26 -8.10 -10.89 -14.59
C THR A 26 -7.82 -10.27 -15.97
N PRO A 27 -8.31 -10.85 -17.07
CA PRO A 27 -8.23 -10.25 -18.40
C PRO A 27 -8.84 -8.84 -18.45
N GLU A 28 -9.94 -8.60 -17.76
CA GLU A 28 -10.63 -7.31 -17.67
C GLU A 28 -9.74 -6.27 -16.97
N GLN A 29 -9.14 -6.62 -15.84
CA GLN A 29 -8.19 -5.75 -15.13
C GLN A 29 -6.97 -5.42 -15.99
N PHE A 30 -6.44 -6.41 -16.72
CA PHE A 30 -5.33 -6.20 -17.63
C PHE A 30 -5.70 -5.22 -18.76
N ARG A 31 -6.93 -5.33 -19.30
CA ARG A 31 -7.43 -4.45 -20.36
C ARG A 31 -7.60 -3.01 -19.93
N CYS A 32 -7.71 -2.72 -18.64
CA CYS A 32 -7.80 -1.35 -18.15
C CYS A 32 -6.57 -0.49 -18.49
N TYR A 33 -5.38 -1.10 -18.58
CA TYR A 33 -4.12 -0.39 -18.84
C TYR A 33 -3.32 -0.92 -20.03
N SER A 34 -3.75 -2.02 -20.65
CA SER A 34 -3.14 -2.63 -21.83
C SER A 34 -4.19 -2.86 -22.90
N ASN A 35 -4.49 -1.82 -23.66
CA ASN A 35 -5.53 -1.79 -24.70
C ASN A 35 -5.19 -0.74 -25.76
N ASP A 36 -5.93 -0.72 -26.86
CA ASP A 36 -5.79 0.27 -27.91
C ASP A 36 -6.17 1.67 -27.44
N ILE A 37 -7.12 1.74 -26.53
CA ILE A 37 -7.55 2.99 -25.90
C ILE A 37 -7.50 2.81 -24.37
N VAL A 38 -6.75 3.69 -23.71
CA VAL A 38 -6.53 3.62 -22.26
C VAL A 38 -6.78 4.98 -21.62
N PRO A 39 -7.80 5.08 -20.73
CA PRO A 39 -7.94 6.23 -19.85
C PRO A 39 -6.77 6.35 -18.87
N LEU A 40 -6.32 7.58 -18.65
CA LEU A 40 -5.19 7.92 -17.78
C LEU A 40 -5.60 8.99 -16.78
N ALA A 41 -5.13 8.87 -15.54
CA ALA A 41 -5.20 9.94 -14.54
C ALA A 41 -3.78 10.26 -14.03
N ARG A 42 -3.44 11.56 -13.99
CA ARG A 42 -2.15 12.03 -13.49
C ARG A 42 -2.37 12.91 -12.26
N PHE A 43 -1.82 12.48 -11.14
CA PHE A 43 -1.85 13.19 -9.86
C PHE A 43 -0.54 12.98 -9.11
N HIS A 44 -0.24 13.87 -8.14
CA HIS A 44 1.10 13.93 -7.54
C HIS A 44 1.36 12.89 -6.46
N LYS A 45 0.31 12.48 -5.73
CA LYS A 45 0.43 11.60 -4.58
C LYS A 45 -0.84 10.76 -4.41
N TYR A 46 -0.71 9.66 -3.70
CA TYR A 46 -1.83 8.75 -3.46
C TYR A 46 -2.54 9.01 -2.13
N THR A 47 -1.89 9.71 -1.20
CA THR A 47 -2.41 10.03 0.13
C THR A 47 -2.68 11.51 0.27
N TRP A 48 -3.84 11.86 0.82
CA TRP A 48 -4.35 13.22 0.92
C TRP A 48 -4.88 13.48 2.32
N GLN A 49 -4.89 14.75 2.72
CA GLN A 49 -5.56 15.20 3.94
C GLN A 49 -6.85 15.96 3.55
N THR A 50 -7.81 16.02 4.49
CA THR A 50 -9.11 16.63 4.18
C THR A 50 -9.06 18.15 4.06
N ASP A 51 -8.00 18.81 4.51
CA ASP A 51 -7.71 20.22 4.27
C ASP A 51 -7.06 20.50 2.90
N GLU A 52 -6.87 19.46 2.10
CA GLU A 52 -6.32 19.55 0.75
C GLU A 52 -7.40 19.41 -0.31
N THR A 53 -7.06 19.80 -1.51
CA THR A 53 -7.88 19.61 -2.71
C THR A 53 -7.25 18.53 -3.58
N PHE A 54 -7.97 17.45 -3.85
CA PHE A 54 -7.52 16.42 -4.79
C PHE A 54 -7.57 16.95 -6.21
N LYS A 55 -6.42 16.97 -6.87
CA LYS A 55 -6.29 17.44 -8.26
C LYS A 55 -5.72 16.34 -9.14
N ALA A 56 -6.35 16.11 -10.29
CA ALA A 56 -5.84 15.19 -11.31
C ALA A 56 -6.11 15.71 -12.71
N GLN A 57 -5.24 15.33 -13.67
CA GLN A 57 -5.47 15.53 -15.09
C GLN A 57 -5.97 14.23 -15.69
N ILE A 58 -7.10 14.30 -16.39
CA ILE A 58 -7.66 13.17 -17.12
C ILE A 58 -7.21 13.25 -18.56
N GLN A 59 -6.62 12.14 -19.02
CA GLN A 59 -6.14 11.99 -20.38
C GLN A 59 -6.64 10.66 -20.96
N VAL A 60 -6.63 10.53 -22.27
CA VAL A 60 -6.91 9.27 -22.95
C VAL A 60 -5.83 9.02 -24.00
N ALA A 61 -5.10 7.93 -23.85
CA ALA A 61 -4.24 7.41 -24.89
C ALA A 61 -5.12 6.66 -25.90
N ASN A 62 -5.14 7.13 -27.14
CA ASN A 62 -5.85 6.45 -28.22
C ASN A 62 -4.86 6.06 -29.30
N TYR A 63 -4.59 4.78 -29.41
CA TYR A 63 -3.74 4.18 -30.44
C TYR A 63 -4.51 3.19 -31.32
N SER A 64 -5.86 3.29 -31.31
CA SER A 64 -6.71 2.62 -32.32
C SER A 64 -6.61 3.31 -33.67
N ASP A 65 -7.26 2.78 -34.68
CA ASP A 65 -7.30 3.31 -36.06
C ASP A 65 -8.33 4.45 -36.23
N THR A 66 -9.15 4.75 -35.21
CA THR A 66 -10.26 5.72 -35.32
C THR A 66 -10.19 6.81 -34.24
N THR A 67 -10.71 7.99 -34.61
CA THR A 67 -10.99 9.05 -33.63
C THR A 67 -12.35 8.79 -32.99
N LEU A 68 -12.41 8.81 -31.66
CA LEU A 68 -13.68 8.71 -30.94
C LEU A 68 -14.17 10.14 -30.54
N ILE A 69 -15.50 10.33 -30.63
CA ILE A 69 -16.17 11.54 -30.11
C ILE A 69 -17.29 11.02 -29.21
N THR A 70 -17.01 11.00 -27.93
CA THR A 70 -17.93 10.48 -26.90
C THR A 70 -17.50 11.02 -25.53
N PRO A 71 -18.44 11.21 -24.59
CA PRO A 71 -18.09 11.69 -23.25
C PRO A 71 -17.11 10.76 -22.52
N THR A 72 -16.07 11.36 -21.95
CA THR A 72 -15.24 10.72 -20.93
C THR A 72 -15.76 11.18 -19.58
N ILE A 73 -16.14 10.23 -18.73
CA ILE A 73 -16.75 10.44 -17.42
C ILE A 73 -15.72 10.05 -16.35
N TRP A 74 -15.56 10.87 -15.34
CA TRP A 74 -14.83 10.49 -14.14
C TRP A 74 -15.73 10.57 -12.91
N THR A 75 -15.51 9.66 -11.96
CA THR A 75 -16.19 9.62 -10.67
C THR A 75 -15.17 9.39 -9.55
N LEU A 76 -15.39 10.06 -8.42
CA LEU A 76 -14.69 9.76 -7.17
C LEU A 76 -15.70 9.14 -6.20
N THR A 77 -15.45 7.89 -5.78
CA THR A 77 -16.31 7.12 -4.87
C THR A 77 -15.53 6.60 -3.68
N ASP A 78 -16.19 6.37 -2.54
CA ASP A 78 -15.59 5.61 -1.44
C ASP A 78 -15.67 4.07 -1.69
N GLU A 79 -15.13 3.28 -0.77
CA GLU A 79 -15.13 1.81 -0.86
C GLU A 79 -16.54 1.18 -0.87
N THR A 80 -17.55 1.91 -0.40
CA THR A 80 -18.97 1.46 -0.43
C THR A 80 -19.65 1.77 -1.76
N GLY A 81 -18.98 2.52 -2.65
CA GLY A 81 -19.54 3.02 -3.91
C GLY A 81 -20.30 4.34 -3.76
N LYS A 82 -20.28 4.99 -2.59
CA LYS A 82 -20.91 6.29 -2.41
C LYS A 82 -20.15 7.36 -3.20
N LEU A 83 -20.87 8.04 -4.08
CA LEU A 83 -20.32 9.11 -4.91
C LEU A 83 -19.96 10.34 -4.06
N GLN A 84 -18.72 10.80 -4.21
CA GLN A 84 -18.22 12.05 -3.64
C GLN A 84 -18.36 13.19 -4.67
N GLN A 85 -17.84 12.96 -5.87
CA GLN A 85 -17.92 13.89 -6.98
C GLN A 85 -17.80 13.18 -8.32
N GLN A 86 -18.32 13.81 -9.39
CA GLN A 86 -18.20 13.34 -10.76
C GLN A 86 -18.07 14.49 -11.74
N GLY A 87 -17.57 14.21 -12.92
CA GLY A 87 -17.52 15.12 -14.04
C GLY A 87 -17.58 14.39 -15.37
N SER A 88 -17.89 15.12 -16.42
CA SER A 88 -17.94 14.59 -17.78
C SER A 88 -17.45 15.62 -18.77
N ARG A 89 -16.67 15.17 -19.76
CA ARG A 89 -16.15 16.03 -20.83
C ARG A 89 -16.18 15.28 -22.15
N GLU A 90 -16.69 15.92 -23.17
CA GLU A 90 -16.61 15.42 -24.53
C GLU A 90 -15.58 16.23 -25.32
N VAL A 91 -14.56 15.57 -25.81
CA VAL A 91 -13.53 16.09 -26.69
C VAL A 91 -13.20 15.04 -27.74
N PRO A 92 -12.75 15.42 -28.94
CA PRO A 92 -12.27 14.45 -29.92
C PRO A 92 -11.04 13.71 -29.38
N LEU A 93 -11.15 12.41 -29.21
CA LEU A 93 -10.05 11.51 -28.81
C LEU A 93 -9.33 11.04 -30.10
N SER A 94 -8.45 11.88 -30.61
CA SER A 94 -7.75 11.60 -31.87
C SER A 94 -6.86 10.38 -31.76
N SER A 95 -6.80 9.58 -32.82
CA SER A 95 -5.90 8.43 -32.95
C SER A 95 -4.42 8.82 -32.94
N GLY A 96 -3.55 7.92 -32.49
CA GLY A 96 -2.10 8.02 -32.52
C GLY A 96 -1.49 8.93 -31.46
N LYS A 97 -2.24 9.35 -30.43
CA LYS A 97 -1.71 10.24 -29.39
C LYS A 97 -2.41 10.12 -28.03
N VAL A 98 -1.81 10.77 -27.03
CA VAL A 98 -2.45 11.03 -25.73
C VAL A 98 -3.23 12.33 -25.82
N ASN A 99 -4.54 12.25 -25.60
CA ASN A 99 -5.47 13.37 -25.65
C ASN A 99 -5.72 13.92 -24.24
N GLN A 100 -5.59 15.25 -24.05
CA GLN A 100 -6.01 15.89 -22.81
C GLN A 100 -7.53 16.00 -22.84
N VAL A 101 -8.19 15.57 -21.75
CA VAL A 101 -9.65 15.54 -21.64
C VAL A 101 -10.14 16.56 -20.65
N ASP A 102 -9.71 16.46 -19.39
CA ASP A 102 -10.23 17.28 -18.30
C ASP A 102 -9.15 17.51 -17.23
N SER A 103 -9.45 18.45 -16.32
CA SER A 103 -8.67 18.69 -15.10
C SER A 103 -9.64 18.78 -13.94
N LEU A 104 -9.61 17.80 -13.07
CA LEU A 104 -10.50 17.76 -11.92
C LEU A 104 -9.85 18.40 -10.68
N SER A 105 -10.73 18.93 -9.83
CA SER A 105 -10.38 19.54 -8.55
C SER A 105 -11.51 19.24 -7.57
N VAL A 106 -11.24 18.38 -6.58
CA VAL A 106 -12.23 17.87 -5.62
C VAL A 106 -11.86 18.36 -4.24
N ASP A 107 -12.76 19.08 -3.60
CA ASP A 107 -12.66 19.43 -2.17
C ASP A 107 -12.87 18.17 -1.32
N LEU A 108 -11.95 17.92 -0.40
CA LEU A 108 -11.97 16.75 0.48
C LEU A 108 -12.50 17.08 1.89
N SER A 109 -12.89 18.32 2.17
CA SER A 109 -13.24 18.80 3.52
C SER A 109 -14.44 18.10 4.15
N GLU A 110 -15.35 17.55 3.35
CA GLU A 110 -16.53 16.81 3.82
C GLU A 110 -16.21 15.38 4.30
N ILE A 111 -14.98 14.92 4.09
CA ILE A 111 -14.54 13.59 4.53
C ILE A 111 -14.17 13.65 6.01
N THR A 112 -14.88 12.92 6.84
CA THR A 112 -14.76 12.99 8.31
C THR A 112 -14.07 11.76 8.94
N SER A 113 -13.80 10.73 8.13
CA SER A 113 -13.14 9.49 8.59
C SER A 113 -12.06 9.03 7.61
N PRO A 114 -11.00 8.36 8.08
CA PRO A 114 -10.01 7.77 7.19
C PRO A 114 -10.68 6.83 6.18
N GLY A 115 -10.35 6.98 4.90
CA GLY A 115 -10.99 6.20 3.85
C GLY A 115 -10.10 5.98 2.64
N LYS A 116 -10.37 4.88 1.95
CA LYS A 116 -9.89 4.61 0.61
C LYS A 116 -10.96 5.01 -0.39
N TYR A 117 -10.55 5.70 -1.44
CA TYR A 117 -11.42 6.22 -2.48
C TYR A 117 -10.93 5.75 -3.84
N TYR A 118 -11.86 5.64 -4.78
CA TYR A 118 -11.58 5.23 -6.14
C TYR A 118 -11.87 6.38 -7.11
N LEU A 119 -10.87 6.74 -7.90
CA LEU A 119 -11.05 7.55 -9.09
C LEU A 119 -11.27 6.60 -10.27
N ASP A 120 -12.47 6.58 -10.80
CA ASP A 120 -12.82 5.86 -12.03
C ASP A 120 -12.85 6.82 -13.21
N VAL A 121 -12.33 6.37 -14.35
CA VAL A 121 -12.45 7.09 -15.62
C VAL A 121 -12.97 6.13 -16.68
N THR A 122 -14.10 6.48 -17.29
CA THR A 122 -14.79 5.64 -18.27
C THR A 122 -15.10 6.42 -19.55
N ILE A 123 -14.90 5.82 -20.70
CA ILE A 123 -15.30 6.37 -22.00
C ILE A 123 -16.69 5.83 -22.33
N SER A 124 -17.68 6.72 -22.37
CA SER A 124 -19.10 6.37 -22.47
C SER A 124 -19.39 5.53 -23.72
N GLY A 125 -20.23 4.49 -23.57
CA GLY A 125 -20.63 3.60 -24.67
C GLY A 125 -19.52 2.68 -25.18
N THR A 126 -18.41 2.56 -24.46
CA THR A 126 -17.27 1.71 -24.80
C THR A 126 -16.86 0.81 -23.64
N PRO A 127 -16.05 -0.24 -23.83
CA PRO A 127 -15.51 -1.02 -22.73
C PRO A 127 -14.28 -0.36 -22.04
N TYR A 128 -13.82 0.79 -22.50
CA TYR A 128 -12.59 1.41 -22.02
C TYR A 128 -12.82 2.16 -20.72
N HIS A 129 -12.19 1.68 -19.66
CA HIS A 129 -12.22 2.30 -18.33
C HIS A 129 -10.90 2.03 -17.59
N ASN A 130 -10.65 2.79 -16.54
CA ASN A 130 -9.51 2.56 -15.64
C ASN A 130 -9.83 3.10 -14.25
N ARG A 131 -9.12 2.60 -13.21
CA ARG A 131 -9.36 2.93 -11.80
C ARG A 131 -8.07 3.15 -11.05
N TRP A 132 -8.05 4.15 -10.18
CA TRP A 132 -6.95 4.43 -9.25
C TRP A 132 -7.49 4.55 -7.84
N SER A 133 -6.73 4.02 -6.87
CA SER A 133 -7.01 4.21 -5.45
C SER A 133 -6.29 5.44 -4.93
N ILE A 134 -6.95 6.21 -4.07
CA ILE A 134 -6.33 7.23 -3.22
C ILE A 134 -6.80 7.03 -1.79
N TRP A 135 -6.03 7.53 -0.83
CA TRP A 135 -6.37 7.49 0.60
C TRP A 135 -6.52 8.91 1.12
N VAL A 136 -7.54 9.14 1.92
CA VAL A 136 -7.83 10.46 2.50
C VAL A 136 -7.91 10.33 4.00
N TYR A 137 -7.16 11.17 4.71
CA TYR A 137 -7.07 11.18 6.17
C TYR A 137 -7.52 12.52 6.73
N PRO A 138 -8.55 12.55 7.59
CA PRO A 138 -8.92 13.76 8.32
C PRO A 138 -7.86 14.08 9.38
N PRO A 139 -7.73 15.35 9.81
CA PRO A 139 -6.92 15.70 10.95
C PRO A 139 -7.49 15.03 12.21
N TYR A 140 -6.61 14.56 13.06
CA TYR A 140 -6.99 13.95 14.34
C TYR A 140 -6.02 14.40 15.43
N ASN A 141 -6.51 14.37 16.67
CA ASN A 141 -5.65 14.52 17.83
C ASN A 141 -5.17 13.14 18.27
N MET A 142 -3.86 13.00 18.52
CA MET A 142 -3.33 11.76 19.09
C MET A 142 -4.05 11.47 20.40
N PRO A 143 -4.49 10.22 20.63
CA PRO A 143 -5.20 9.88 21.84
C PRO A 143 -4.28 10.08 23.06
N GLN A 144 -4.82 10.69 24.11
CA GLN A 144 -4.15 10.65 25.41
C GLN A 144 -4.19 9.22 25.91
N THR A 145 -3.05 8.59 26.08
CA THR A 145 -2.97 7.16 26.40
C THR A 145 -1.88 6.88 27.41
N ASN A 146 -2.07 5.84 28.20
CA ASN A 146 -1.06 5.29 29.11
C ASN A 146 -0.11 4.30 28.41
N ILE A 147 -0.17 4.21 27.07
CA ILE A 147 0.71 3.38 26.27
C ILE A 147 2.12 4.02 26.25
N ILE A 148 3.10 3.21 26.54
CA ILE A 148 4.49 3.64 26.46
C ILE A 148 4.95 3.50 25.01
N ILE A 149 5.43 4.59 24.41
CA ILE A 149 6.02 4.57 23.07
C ILE A 149 7.53 4.65 23.26
N HIS A 150 8.26 3.69 22.69
CA HIS A 150 9.71 3.63 22.82
C HIS A 150 10.36 3.15 21.51
N ASP A 151 11.62 3.51 21.28
CA ASP A 151 12.37 3.16 20.06
C ASP A 151 13.44 2.09 20.31
N LYS A 152 13.62 1.66 21.55
CA LYS A 152 14.60 0.65 21.94
C LYS A 152 13.98 -0.38 22.88
N PHE A 153 14.40 -1.63 22.73
CA PHE A 153 14.03 -2.67 23.68
C PHE A 153 15.08 -2.72 24.80
N ASP A 154 14.87 -1.92 25.82
CA ASP A 154 15.78 -1.73 26.96
C ASP A 154 15.11 -2.05 28.30
N SER A 155 15.83 -1.79 29.41
CA SER A 155 15.34 -2.01 30.77
C SER A 155 14.06 -1.23 31.09
N THR A 156 13.85 -0.07 30.47
CA THR A 156 12.64 0.73 30.64
C THR A 156 11.44 0.02 30.09
N VAL A 157 11.55 -0.52 28.88
CA VAL A 157 10.50 -1.32 28.21
C VAL A 157 10.24 -2.61 29.00
N ILE A 158 11.30 -3.31 29.40
CA ILE A 158 11.17 -4.57 30.17
C ILE A 158 10.44 -4.32 31.48
N SER A 159 10.85 -3.32 32.25
CA SER A 159 10.21 -2.95 33.51
C SER A 159 8.74 -2.57 33.34
N ALA A 160 8.41 -1.84 32.27
CA ALA A 160 7.03 -1.50 31.94
C ALA A 160 6.17 -2.73 31.67
N LEU A 161 6.69 -3.66 30.89
CA LEU A 161 6.00 -4.91 30.56
C LEU A 161 5.83 -5.82 31.79
N GLU A 162 6.80 -5.88 32.68
CA GLU A 162 6.70 -6.58 33.96
C GLU A 162 5.60 -5.99 34.87
N GLN A 163 5.40 -4.68 34.80
CA GLN A 163 4.33 -3.95 35.48
C GLN A 163 2.95 -4.10 34.80
N GLY A 164 2.86 -4.86 33.69
CA GLY A 164 1.60 -5.09 32.98
C GLY A 164 1.20 -3.94 32.05
N LYS A 165 2.10 -3.02 31.75
CA LYS A 165 1.82 -1.90 30.83
C LYS A 165 1.77 -2.34 29.38
N LYS A 166 1.13 -1.51 28.54
CA LYS A 166 1.12 -1.66 27.09
C LYS A 166 2.27 -0.83 26.49
N VAL A 167 3.04 -1.41 25.58
CA VAL A 167 4.18 -0.77 24.94
C VAL A 167 4.05 -0.85 23.43
N LEU A 168 4.16 0.28 22.74
CA LEU A 168 4.38 0.37 21.30
C LEU A 168 5.88 0.61 21.07
N LEU A 169 6.56 -0.40 20.54
CA LEU A 169 7.98 -0.32 20.17
C LEU A 169 8.09 0.10 18.69
N VAL A 170 8.57 1.31 18.44
CA VAL A 170 8.87 1.81 17.10
C VAL A 170 10.30 1.40 16.74
N ALA A 171 10.43 0.29 16.04
CA ALA A 171 11.67 -0.47 15.93
C ALA A 171 12.37 -0.29 14.56
N ASP A 172 12.10 0.82 13.87
CA ASP A 172 12.62 1.12 12.52
C ASP A 172 14.14 1.29 12.44
N GLN A 173 14.79 1.63 13.56
CA GLN A 173 16.24 1.84 13.65
C GLN A 173 17.04 0.64 14.18
N LEU A 174 16.39 -0.46 14.51
CA LEU A 174 17.10 -1.65 14.99
C LEU A 174 17.97 -2.26 13.87
N GLY A 175 19.19 -2.69 14.21
CA GLY A 175 20.17 -3.16 13.23
C GLY A 175 20.17 -4.69 13.01
N LYS A 176 21.10 -5.18 12.18
CA LYS A 176 21.27 -6.65 11.94
C LYS A 176 21.48 -7.45 13.21
N LYS A 177 22.17 -6.90 14.20
CA LYS A 177 22.39 -7.54 15.51
C LYS A 177 21.09 -7.86 16.24
N ASP A 178 20.00 -7.20 15.87
CA ASP A 178 18.68 -7.37 16.47
C ASP A 178 17.82 -8.36 15.66
N ASN A 179 18.44 -9.23 14.89
CA ASN A 179 17.80 -10.26 14.06
C ASN A 179 16.78 -9.65 13.07
N SER A 180 17.20 -8.62 12.34
CA SER A 180 16.33 -7.86 11.45
C SER A 180 16.95 -7.59 10.08
N THR A 181 16.09 -7.40 9.08
CA THR A 181 16.44 -7.03 7.69
C THR A 181 15.74 -5.73 7.27
N PRO A 182 16.34 -4.93 6.36
CA PRO A 182 15.69 -3.73 5.84
C PRO A 182 14.37 -4.05 5.12
N LEU A 183 13.41 -3.12 5.20
CA LEU A 183 12.19 -3.14 4.42
C LEU A 183 12.40 -2.40 3.10
N TYR A 184 11.81 -2.94 2.03
CA TYR A 184 11.77 -2.31 0.72
C TYR A 184 10.35 -2.36 0.16
N PHE A 185 9.89 -1.27 -0.43
CA PHE A 185 8.59 -1.20 -1.11
C PHE A 185 8.65 -1.86 -2.49
N THR A 186 9.71 -1.56 -3.23
CA THR A 186 9.89 -2.10 -4.58
C THR A 186 10.68 -3.41 -4.50
N PRO A 187 10.09 -4.53 -4.92
CA PRO A 187 10.82 -5.79 -4.99
C PRO A 187 11.97 -5.64 -5.99
N LEU A 188 13.13 -6.13 -5.62
CA LEU A 188 14.23 -6.26 -6.56
C LEU A 188 14.06 -7.56 -7.33
N PHE A 189 13.91 -7.43 -8.64
CA PHE A 189 13.59 -8.52 -9.53
C PHE A 189 14.71 -9.56 -9.67
N TRP A 190 15.99 -9.10 -9.57
CA TRP A 190 17.13 -9.95 -9.77
C TRP A 190 17.68 -10.50 -8.47
N SER A 191 18.06 -11.76 -8.51
CA SER A 191 18.63 -12.44 -7.38
C SER A 191 20.02 -11.87 -7.03
N THR A 192 20.38 -11.97 -5.77
CA THR A 192 21.72 -11.66 -5.28
C THR A 192 22.81 -12.50 -5.96
N SER A 193 22.45 -13.63 -6.58
CA SER A 193 23.35 -14.46 -7.39
C SER A 193 23.88 -13.75 -8.64
N PHE A 194 23.04 -12.89 -9.28
CA PHE A 194 23.44 -12.10 -10.45
C PHE A 194 24.08 -10.77 -10.07
N PHE A 195 23.79 -10.27 -8.88
CA PHE A 195 24.30 -8.99 -8.37
C PHE A 195 24.94 -9.18 -7.00
N PRO A 196 26.15 -9.76 -6.94
CA PRO A 196 26.89 -9.92 -5.70
C PRO A 196 27.11 -8.57 -5.03
N GLY A 197 26.75 -8.46 -3.76
CA GLY A 197 26.85 -7.21 -3.00
C GLY A 197 25.54 -6.42 -2.89
N GLN A 198 24.48 -6.84 -3.59
CA GLN A 198 23.14 -6.37 -3.30
C GLN A 198 22.70 -6.87 -1.92
N SER A 199 22.18 -5.96 -1.09
CA SER A 199 21.63 -6.36 0.21
C SER A 199 20.36 -7.19 0.03
N ASN A 200 20.10 -8.08 0.98
CA ASN A 200 18.82 -8.78 1.08
C ASN A 200 17.66 -7.77 1.05
N THR A 201 16.61 -8.13 0.35
CA THR A 201 15.45 -7.28 0.14
C THR A 201 14.18 -7.98 0.55
N THR A 202 13.12 -7.21 0.76
CA THR A 202 11.77 -7.74 0.87
C THR A 202 11.03 -7.53 -0.45
N LEU A 203 10.09 -8.44 -0.76
CA LEU A 203 9.34 -8.47 -2.02
C LEU A 203 7.95 -7.86 -1.90
N GLY A 204 7.74 -6.95 -0.95
CA GLY A 204 6.44 -6.47 -0.51
C GLY A 204 6.02 -7.14 0.79
N ALA A 205 4.76 -6.98 1.19
CA ALA A 205 4.26 -7.58 2.42
C ALA A 205 2.82 -8.08 2.25
N TRP A 206 2.52 -9.20 2.90
CA TRP A 206 1.15 -9.60 3.19
C TRP A 206 0.67 -8.87 4.46
N ILE A 207 -0.57 -8.37 4.43
CA ILE A 207 -1.17 -7.57 5.48
C ILE A 207 -2.49 -8.22 5.92
N ASP A 208 -2.63 -8.50 7.20
CA ASP A 208 -3.92 -8.87 7.77
C ASP A 208 -4.79 -7.61 7.91
N LYS A 209 -5.41 -7.20 6.81
CA LYS A 209 -6.25 -5.99 6.78
C LYS A 209 -7.46 -6.05 7.70
N ALA A 210 -7.89 -7.25 8.11
CA ALA A 210 -9.00 -7.44 9.04
C ALA A 210 -8.59 -7.24 10.50
N HIS A 211 -7.28 -7.15 10.78
CA HIS A 211 -6.80 -6.96 12.13
C HIS A 211 -7.24 -5.61 12.70
N PRO A 212 -7.76 -5.54 13.95
CA PRO A 212 -8.26 -4.29 14.54
C PRO A 212 -7.25 -3.15 14.61
N ALA A 213 -5.96 -3.45 14.54
CA ALA A 213 -4.90 -2.44 14.45
C ALA A 213 -5.04 -1.51 13.22
N PHE A 214 -5.77 -1.93 12.19
CA PHE A 214 -6.03 -1.15 10.99
C PHE A 214 -7.42 -0.52 10.92
N SER A 215 -8.18 -0.52 12.01
CA SER A 215 -9.53 0.08 12.07
C SER A 215 -9.55 1.57 11.66
N GLN A 216 -8.44 2.28 11.83
CA GLN A 216 -8.26 3.67 11.44
C GLN A 216 -7.22 3.85 10.30
N PHE A 217 -6.81 2.75 9.65
CA PHE A 217 -5.82 2.76 8.57
C PHE A 217 -6.29 1.82 7.45
N PRO A 218 -7.23 2.26 6.60
CA PRO A 218 -7.75 1.44 5.50
C PRO A 218 -6.60 0.97 4.59
N THR A 219 -6.45 -0.33 4.43
CA THR A 219 -5.36 -0.94 3.67
C THR A 219 -5.84 -2.16 2.90
N ASP A 220 -5.11 -2.56 1.87
CA ASP A 220 -5.28 -3.84 1.18
C ASP A 220 -4.54 -4.98 1.89
N ASN A 221 -4.67 -6.22 1.41
CA ASN A 221 -3.94 -7.37 1.95
C ASN A 221 -2.45 -7.37 1.58
N TYR A 222 -1.98 -6.36 0.88
CA TYR A 222 -0.60 -6.20 0.42
C TYR A 222 -0.19 -4.73 0.55
N THR A 223 1.10 -4.44 0.43
CA THR A 223 1.64 -3.07 0.43
C THR A 223 1.18 -2.32 -0.83
N ASP A 224 0.12 -1.54 -0.68
CA ASP A 224 -0.40 -0.61 -1.69
C ASP A 224 0.39 0.72 -1.70
N TRP A 225 -0.03 1.69 -2.53
CA TRP A 225 0.72 2.91 -2.73
C TRP A 225 0.88 3.80 -1.49
N GLN A 226 -0.01 3.72 -0.50
CA GLN A 226 0.17 4.46 0.75
C GLN A 226 1.40 3.96 1.53
N TRP A 227 1.69 2.65 1.49
CA TRP A 227 2.84 2.07 2.19
C TRP A 227 4.18 2.54 1.65
N LYS A 228 4.24 3.02 0.38
CA LYS A 228 5.47 3.52 -0.23
C LYS A 228 6.13 4.61 0.61
N GLU A 229 5.35 5.49 1.23
CA GLU A 229 5.86 6.60 2.01
C GLU A 229 6.55 6.15 3.31
N ILE A 230 6.10 5.03 3.88
CA ILE A 230 6.56 4.54 5.19
C ILE A 230 7.43 3.29 5.12
N THR A 231 7.60 2.68 3.94
CA THR A 231 8.43 1.48 3.79
C THR A 231 9.92 1.85 3.83
N GLN A 232 10.34 2.45 4.93
CA GLN A 232 11.72 2.66 5.33
C GLN A 232 11.81 2.24 6.78
N GLY A 233 12.41 1.08 7.04
CA GLY A 233 12.45 0.54 8.38
C GLY A 233 12.98 -0.88 8.41
N ARG A 234 12.49 -1.68 9.35
CA ARG A 234 13.01 -3.01 9.63
C ARG A 234 11.92 -4.06 9.66
N SER A 235 12.27 -5.25 9.23
CA SER A 235 11.51 -6.47 9.44
C SER A 235 12.32 -7.43 10.30
N PHE A 236 11.67 -8.14 11.21
CA PHE A 236 12.31 -9.05 12.17
C PHE A 236 12.19 -10.48 11.68
N ILE A 237 13.27 -11.24 11.80
CA ILE A 237 13.32 -12.66 11.48
C ILE A 237 12.73 -13.43 12.66
N ILE A 238 11.66 -14.18 12.41
CA ILE A 238 10.91 -14.90 13.44
C ILE A 238 10.82 -16.41 13.18
N ASN A 239 11.82 -16.97 12.53
CA ASN A 239 11.87 -18.40 12.16
C ASN A 239 11.68 -19.32 13.38
N GLU A 240 12.25 -18.96 14.52
CA GLU A 240 12.21 -19.75 15.76
C GLU A 240 10.90 -19.58 16.54
N HIS A 241 9.98 -18.72 16.04
CA HIS A 241 8.71 -18.40 16.70
C HIS A 241 7.51 -18.72 15.79
N PRO A 242 7.27 -20.01 15.44
CA PRO A 242 6.21 -20.40 14.50
C PRO A 242 4.81 -20.01 14.97
N GLN A 243 4.59 -19.90 16.28
CA GLN A 243 3.33 -19.50 16.89
C GLN A 243 3.04 -17.99 16.79
N LEU A 244 4.04 -17.17 16.44
CA LEU A 244 3.83 -15.73 16.26
C LEU A 244 3.19 -15.48 14.90
N HIS A 245 2.05 -14.80 14.92
CA HIS A 245 1.30 -14.40 13.74
C HIS A 245 1.54 -12.91 13.45
N PRO A 246 2.29 -12.57 12.39
CA PRO A 246 2.49 -11.18 12.01
C PRO A 246 1.17 -10.51 11.59
N ILE A 247 0.98 -9.26 12.02
CA ILE A 247 -0.07 -8.38 11.49
C ILE A 247 0.33 -7.89 10.09
N VAL A 248 1.63 -7.59 9.91
CA VAL A 248 2.25 -7.34 8.60
C VAL A 248 3.45 -8.26 8.44
N GLN A 249 3.38 -9.10 7.44
CA GLN A 249 4.40 -10.09 7.11
C GLN A 249 5.09 -9.72 5.80
N PRO A 250 6.27 -9.09 5.82
CA PRO A 250 7.08 -8.92 4.63
C PRO A 250 7.46 -10.27 4.03
N VAL A 251 7.49 -10.33 2.70
CA VAL A 251 7.93 -11.49 1.96
C VAL A 251 9.44 -11.41 1.83
N SER A 252 10.12 -12.47 2.27
CA SER A 252 11.58 -12.56 2.21
C SER A 252 12.09 -12.66 0.77
N ASP A 253 13.38 -12.38 0.60
CA ASP A 253 14.10 -12.64 -0.64
C ASP A 253 13.97 -14.11 -1.06
N PHE A 254 13.96 -14.37 -2.38
CA PHE A 254 13.83 -15.72 -2.97
C PHE A 254 14.86 -16.74 -2.46
N HIS A 255 16.05 -16.28 -2.09
CA HIS A 255 17.16 -17.15 -1.73
C HIS A 255 17.24 -17.44 -0.24
N ILE A 256 16.59 -16.63 0.61
CA ILE A 256 16.72 -16.70 2.07
C ILE A 256 15.49 -17.33 2.70
N ASN A 257 14.30 -16.95 2.24
CA ASN A 257 13.01 -17.48 2.68
C ASN A 257 12.79 -17.42 4.20
N ASP A 258 13.25 -16.36 4.86
CA ASP A 258 12.97 -16.14 6.27
C ASP A 258 11.50 -15.84 6.52
N LYS A 259 10.94 -16.32 7.63
CA LYS A 259 9.66 -15.84 8.14
C LYS A 259 9.88 -14.48 8.77
N LEU A 260 9.28 -13.45 8.19
CA LEU A 260 9.48 -12.04 8.58
C LEU A 260 8.23 -11.48 9.28
N ALA A 261 8.44 -10.47 10.14
CA ALA A 261 7.39 -9.69 10.75
C ALA A 261 7.83 -8.23 10.85
N SER A 262 7.02 -7.28 10.34
CA SER A 262 7.27 -5.85 10.49
C SER A 262 6.28 -5.18 11.46
N ILE A 263 5.04 -5.69 11.57
CA ILE A 263 4.11 -5.35 12.65
C ILE A 263 3.63 -6.66 13.27
N PHE A 264 3.80 -6.80 14.56
CA PHE A 264 3.35 -7.96 15.32
C PHE A 264 3.16 -7.61 16.79
N GLU A 265 2.39 -8.43 17.49
CA GLU A 265 2.18 -8.27 18.91
C GLU A 265 2.44 -9.55 19.69
N CYS A 266 2.83 -9.39 20.94
CA CYS A 266 2.99 -10.51 21.87
C CYS A 266 2.74 -10.07 23.31
N LYS A 267 2.45 -11.04 24.14
CA LYS A 267 2.44 -10.87 25.59
C LYS A 267 3.86 -11.11 26.11
N VAL A 268 4.39 -10.12 26.80
CA VAL A 268 5.71 -10.22 27.46
C VAL A 268 5.49 -10.01 28.96
N SER A 269 5.80 -11.03 29.77
CA SER A 269 5.50 -11.04 31.20
C SER A 269 4.00 -10.75 31.44
N LYS A 270 3.66 -9.67 32.11
CA LYS A 270 2.28 -9.24 32.38
C LYS A 270 1.76 -8.23 31.35
N GLY A 271 2.64 -7.63 30.55
CA GLY A 271 2.35 -6.56 29.62
C GLY A 271 2.03 -7.03 28.20
N LYS A 272 1.59 -6.08 27.37
CA LYS A 272 1.35 -6.26 25.94
C LYS A 272 2.37 -5.43 25.16
N LEU A 273 3.13 -6.07 24.29
CA LEU A 273 4.09 -5.44 23.38
C LEU A 273 3.51 -5.48 21.96
N LEU A 274 3.41 -4.31 21.33
CA LEU A 274 3.19 -4.15 19.88
C LEU A 274 4.48 -3.61 19.27
N VAL A 275 5.06 -4.33 18.33
CA VAL A 275 6.26 -3.94 17.60
C VAL A 275 5.87 -3.42 16.23
N CYS A 276 6.42 -2.27 15.85
CA CYS A 276 6.26 -1.69 14.52
C CYS A 276 7.65 -1.37 13.95
N GLY A 277 8.02 -2.04 12.87
CA GLY A 277 9.29 -1.83 12.18
C GLY A 277 9.26 -0.69 11.16
N TYR A 278 8.13 -0.04 10.96
CA TYR A 278 8.01 1.16 10.12
C TYR A 278 8.34 2.43 10.90
N ASN A 279 8.89 3.44 10.22
CA ASN A 279 9.19 4.71 10.85
C ASN A 279 7.92 5.54 11.05
N LEU A 280 7.34 5.46 12.24
CA LEU A 280 6.13 6.21 12.63
C LEU A 280 6.41 7.68 13.00
N ASN A 281 7.66 8.14 12.94
CA ASN A 281 8.05 9.51 13.25
C ASN A 281 8.37 10.32 11.99
N LEU A 282 8.15 9.77 10.81
CA LEU A 282 8.22 10.52 9.55
C LEU A 282 7.19 11.65 9.54
N ASP A 283 7.56 12.80 8.98
CA ASP A 283 6.62 13.88 8.68
C ASP A 283 5.78 13.53 7.44
N SER A 284 4.89 12.57 7.62
CA SER A 284 4.02 12.03 6.58
C SER A 284 2.61 11.80 7.16
N PRO A 285 1.56 12.16 6.42
CA PRO A 285 0.18 11.84 6.79
C PRO A 285 -0.01 10.34 7.03
N VAL A 286 0.64 9.49 6.24
CA VAL A 286 0.57 8.03 6.35
C VAL A 286 1.19 7.53 7.65
N ALA A 287 2.40 8.00 8.00
CA ALA A 287 3.07 7.62 9.24
C ALA A 287 2.24 8.04 10.46
N ARG A 288 1.71 9.26 10.44
CA ARG A 288 0.82 9.76 11.50
C ARG A 288 -0.46 8.93 11.61
N GLN A 289 -1.08 8.59 10.47
CA GLN A 289 -2.31 7.80 10.45
C GLN A 289 -2.09 6.37 10.96
N LEU A 290 -1.00 5.72 10.54
CA LEU A 290 -0.66 4.38 11.04
C LEU A 290 -0.40 4.41 12.54
N LYS A 291 0.39 5.39 13.03
CA LYS A 291 0.65 5.58 14.46
C LYS A 291 -0.64 5.76 15.25
N TYR A 292 -1.54 6.59 14.75
CA TYR A 292 -2.87 6.79 15.36
C TYR A 292 -3.65 5.48 15.43
N SER A 293 -3.72 4.72 14.34
CA SER A 293 -4.45 3.45 14.28
C SER A 293 -3.90 2.43 15.27
N LEU A 294 -2.57 2.28 15.35
CA LEU A 294 -1.93 1.37 16.29
C LEU A 294 -2.19 1.77 17.75
N LEU A 295 -2.12 3.06 18.08
CA LEU A 295 -2.42 3.56 19.43
C LEU A 295 -3.91 3.38 19.78
N HIS A 296 -4.79 3.67 18.83
CA HIS A 296 -6.23 3.46 19.00
C HIS A 296 -6.57 1.99 19.29
N TYR A 297 -5.91 1.06 18.61
CA TYR A 297 -6.04 -0.37 18.85
C TYR A 297 -5.56 -0.78 20.25
N MET A 298 -4.53 -0.12 20.76
CA MET A 298 -3.94 -0.46 22.05
C MET A 298 -4.66 0.19 23.24
N THR A 299 -5.51 1.23 23.03
CA THR A 299 -6.32 1.79 24.14
C THR A 299 -7.38 0.81 24.59
#